data_4b3bdad86d30edfeb346a5bbfe9fd8bc
#
_entry.id   4b3bdad86d30edfeb346a5bbfe9fd8bc
#
_cell.length_a   1.000
_cell.length_b   1.000
_cell.length_c   1.000
_cell.angle_alpha   90.00
_cell.angle_beta   90.00
_cell.angle_gamma   90.00
#
_symmetry.space_group_name_H-M   'P 1'
#
loop_
_entity.id
_entity.type
_entity.pdbx_description
1 polymer ?
#
loop_
_entity_poly.entity_id
_entity_poly.type
_entity_poly.pdbx_seq_one_letter_code
_entity_poly.pdbx_strand_id
1 'polypeptide(L)'
;SAECIPPNVSLKTPVVKFKKGETSAITMNIPLVSAIMQSVSGEEMAIALAKEGGISFIYGSQSVESEAAMVARVKSYKAGFVTSDSNIRPDATLADILALKEKTGHSTVAVTEDGTANGRLLGIVTSRDYRISRMSKDEVVSSFMTPFEKLICAPDTTTLKEANDIIWENKLNTLPLIDKDQHLKYMVFRKDYSTHKENTNELLDSSKRYVVGAGINTRDYAERVPALVEAGADVLCIDSSEGFTEWQSRTLAWIRERYGDNVKVGAGNVVDRDGFLFLAKAGADFVKVGIGGGSICITREQKGIGRGQATALIEVAKARDEYFEETGIYIPVCSDGGIVHDYHMTLALAMGADFIMLGRYFSRFDESPTNKVIINGNYM
;
A
#
# COMPACT_ATOMS: atom_id res chain seq x y z
N SER A 1 18.17 3.70 28.66
CA SER A 1 19.15 4.74 28.99
C SER A 1 18.42 6.05 29.29
N ALA A 2 18.99 6.91 30.11
CA ALA A 2 18.40 8.21 30.48
C ALA A 2 18.25 9.17 29.26
N GLU A 3 18.89 8.84 28.16
CA GLU A 3 18.88 9.65 26.92
C GLU A 3 17.86 9.16 25.88
N CYS A 4 17.34 7.92 26.05
CA CYS A 4 16.38 7.32 25.14
C CYS A 4 14.95 7.59 25.62
N ILE A 5 14.41 8.73 25.20
CA ILE A 5 13.02 9.11 25.47
C ILE A 5 12.21 9.03 24.16
N PRO A 6 10.89 8.73 24.20
CA PRO A 6 10.07 8.51 23.02
C PRO A 6 10.19 9.60 21.94
N PRO A 7 10.23 10.90 22.23
CA PRO A 7 10.39 11.93 21.22
C PRO A 7 11.69 11.89 20.41
N ASN A 8 12.73 11.21 20.94
CA ASN A 8 14.03 11.10 20.28
C ASN A 8 14.17 9.79 19.48
N VAL A 9 13.16 8.94 19.47
CA VAL A 9 13.17 7.66 18.74
C VAL A 9 12.71 7.90 17.30
N SER A 10 13.49 7.44 16.32
CA SER A 10 13.08 7.38 14.91
C SER A 10 12.74 5.94 14.55
N LEU A 11 11.57 5.76 13.93
CA LEU A 11 11.13 4.47 13.40
C LEU A 11 11.46 4.31 11.91
N LYS A 12 12.12 5.31 11.31
CA LYS A 12 12.52 5.25 9.89
C LYS A 12 13.51 4.12 9.67
N THR A 13 13.30 3.36 8.60
CA THR A 13 14.10 2.18 8.29
C THR A 13 14.28 2.01 6.78
N PRO A 14 15.48 1.57 6.32
CA PRO A 14 15.68 1.27 4.91
C PRO A 14 14.93 0.01 4.49
N VAL A 15 14.40 -0.01 3.27
CA VAL A 15 13.73 -1.18 2.69
C VAL A 15 14.63 -1.92 1.71
N VAL A 16 15.41 -1.19 0.92
CA VAL A 16 16.22 -1.75 -0.16
C VAL A 16 17.70 -1.43 0.02
N LYS A 17 18.56 -2.27 -0.55
CA LYS A 17 20.02 -2.16 -0.45
C LYS A 17 20.54 -0.77 -0.82
N PHE A 18 21.61 -0.37 -0.18
CA PHE A 18 22.32 0.88 -0.45
C PHE A 18 23.82 0.75 -0.14
N LYS A 19 24.63 1.60 -0.74
CA LYS A 19 26.09 1.64 -0.49
C LYS A 19 26.42 2.48 0.72
N LYS A 20 27.55 2.19 1.34
CA LYS A 20 28.07 2.97 2.47
C LYS A 20 28.19 4.46 2.08
N GLY A 21 27.58 5.31 2.89
CA GLY A 21 27.51 6.76 2.64
C GLY A 21 26.33 7.21 1.78
N GLU A 22 25.52 6.29 1.24
CA GLU A 22 24.29 6.57 0.53
C GLU A 22 23.06 6.31 1.41
N THR A 23 21.90 6.77 0.97
CA THR A 23 20.61 6.44 1.57
C THR A 23 19.87 5.40 0.73
N SER A 24 19.03 4.57 1.36
CA SER A 24 18.18 3.64 0.65
C SER A 24 17.21 4.38 -0.28
N ALA A 25 17.00 3.86 -1.48
CA ALA A 25 16.05 4.42 -2.45
C ALA A 25 14.60 4.37 -1.94
N ILE A 26 14.29 3.44 -1.03
CA ILE A 26 12.99 3.34 -0.36
C ILE A 26 13.27 3.26 1.15
N THR A 27 12.75 4.24 1.89
CA THR A 27 12.83 4.30 3.36
C THR A 27 11.41 4.40 3.91
N MET A 28 11.01 3.45 4.74
CA MET A 28 9.73 3.51 5.46
C MET A 28 9.80 4.44 6.67
N ASN A 29 8.66 4.99 7.06
CA ASN A 29 8.52 5.83 8.26
C ASN A 29 8.20 5.00 9.50
N ILE A 30 7.65 3.79 9.35
CA ILE A 30 7.49 2.77 10.39
C ILE A 30 8.03 1.43 9.88
N PRO A 31 8.61 0.56 10.73
CA PRO A 31 9.27 -0.67 10.30
C PRO A 31 8.28 -1.85 10.12
N LEU A 32 7.11 -1.60 9.54
CA LEU A 32 6.04 -2.60 9.41
C LEU A 32 5.63 -2.79 7.95
N VAL A 33 5.56 -4.05 7.53
CA VAL A 33 5.01 -4.43 6.23
C VAL A 33 3.97 -5.54 6.38
N SER A 34 2.98 -5.58 5.49
CA SER A 34 1.98 -6.64 5.51
C SER A 34 2.40 -7.83 4.66
N ALA A 35 2.08 -9.03 5.14
CA ALA A 35 2.48 -10.29 4.53
C ALA A 35 1.80 -10.52 3.16
N ILE A 36 2.51 -11.23 2.28
CA ILE A 36 2.07 -11.58 0.91
C ILE A 36 1.01 -12.68 0.98
N MET A 37 -0.14 -12.35 1.53
CA MET A 37 -1.23 -13.29 1.78
C MET A 37 -2.57 -12.70 1.34
N GLN A 38 -3.39 -13.50 0.67
CA GLN A 38 -4.72 -13.10 0.20
C GLN A 38 -5.62 -12.56 1.33
N SER A 39 -5.50 -13.11 2.52
CA SER A 39 -6.27 -12.70 3.70
C SER A 39 -5.72 -11.46 4.43
N VAL A 40 -4.65 -10.86 3.92
CA VAL A 40 -3.93 -9.76 4.61
C VAL A 40 -3.74 -8.55 3.71
N SER A 41 -3.17 -8.75 2.53
CA SER A 41 -2.59 -7.68 1.72
C SER A 41 -3.35 -7.46 0.41
N GLY A 42 -4.49 -6.83 0.52
CA GLY A 42 -5.24 -6.28 -0.60
C GLY A 42 -5.00 -4.79 -0.79
N GLU A 43 -5.78 -4.19 -1.65
CA GLU A 43 -5.72 -2.79 -2.04
C GLU A 43 -5.97 -1.84 -0.85
N GLU A 44 -7.00 -2.10 -0.04
CA GLU A 44 -7.36 -1.27 1.13
C GLU A 44 -6.24 -1.29 2.18
N MET A 45 -5.69 -2.46 2.48
CA MET A 45 -4.54 -2.60 3.39
C MET A 45 -3.32 -1.85 2.84
N ALA A 46 -3.07 -1.89 1.54
CA ALA A 46 -1.93 -1.21 0.94
C ALA A 46 -2.04 0.31 1.10
N ILE A 47 -3.21 0.87 0.89
CA ILE A 47 -3.48 2.30 1.06
C ILE A 47 -3.37 2.69 2.54
N ALA A 48 -4.00 1.93 3.43
CA ALA A 48 -4.02 2.22 4.86
C ALA A 48 -2.61 2.16 5.47
N LEU A 49 -1.84 1.11 5.14
CA LEU A 49 -0.49 0.95 5.68
C LEU A 49 0.48 2.01 5.14
N ALA A 50 0.34 2.41 3.88
CA ALA A 50 1.12 3.51 3.33
C ALA A 50 0.79 4.85 3.98
N LYS A 51 -0.46 5.12 4.36
CA LYS A 51 -0.86 6.30 5.15
C LYS A 51 -0.17 6.35 6.51
N GLU A 52 0.09 5.21 7.11
CA GLU A 52 0.80 5.09 8.39
C GLU A 52 2.33 5.01 8.24
N GLY A 53 2.84 4.94 7.00
CA GLY A 53 4.27 4.98 6.73
C GLY A 53 4.94 3.63 6.50
N GLY A 54 4.17 2.55 6.41
CA GLY A 54 4.62 1.19 6.07
C GLY A 54 4.37 0.81 4.62
N ILE A 55 4.60 -0.45 4.27
CA ILE A 55 4.39 -1.00 2.93
C ILE A 55 3.55 -2.27 3.00
N SER A 56 2.51 -2.37 2.18
CA SER A 56 1.82 -3.63 1.93
C SER A 56 2.38 -4.29 0.67
N PHE A 57 2.60 -5.60 0.75
CA PHE A 57 2.94 -6.42 -0.42
C PHE A 57 1.70 -7.14 -0.92
N ILE A 58 1.14 -6.68 -2.03
CA ILE A 58 -0.03 -7.29 -2.67
C ILE A 58 0.24 -8.77 -2.92
N TYR A 59 -0.74 -9.64 -2.63
CA TYR A 59 -0.57 -11.08 -2.72
C TYR A 59 -0.47 -11.58 -4.16
N GLY A 60 0.52 -12.45 -4.44
CA GLY A 60 0.76 -13.03 -5.75
C GLY A 60 -0.05 -14.30 -6.05
N SER A 61 -0.86 -14.82 -5.10
CA SER A 61 -1.71 -16.01 -5.29
C SER A 61 -3.00 -15.68 -6.07
N GLN A 62 -2.85 -14.97 -7.19
CA GLN A 62 -3.91 -14.56 -8.11
C GLN A 62 -3.33 -14.44 -9.54
N SER A 63 -4.18 -14.15 -10.53
CA SER A 63 -3.68 -13.94 -11.90
C SER A 63 -2.79 -12.70 -11.98
N VAL A 64 -1.92 -12.66 -12.99
CA VAL A 64 -1.01 -11.53 -13.24
C VAL A 64 -1.80 -10.23 -13.43
N GLU A 65 -2.87 -10.29 -14.23
CA GLU A 65 -3.72 -9.14 -14.54
C GLU A 65 -4.44 -8.60 -13.29
N SER A 66 -4.93 -9.51 -12.45
CA SER A 66 -5.63 -9.15 -11.22
C SER A 66 -4.71 -8.43 -10.23
N GLU A 67 -3.50 -8.95 -10.03
CA GLU A 67 -2.50 -8.35 -9.16
C GLU A 67 -2.03 -6.98 -9.69
N ALA A 68 -1.70 -6.91 -10.98
CA ALA A 68 -1.32 -5.66 -11.64
C ALA A 68 -2.42 -4.60 -11.54
N ALA A 69 -3.68 -5.00 -11.70
CA ALA A 69 -4.82 -4.09 -11.54
C ALA A 69 -4.94 -3.57 -10.10
N MET A 70 -4.72 -4.41 -9.07
CA MET A 70 -4.69 -3.97 -7.66
C MET A 70 -3.57 -2.96 -7.42
N VAL A 71 -2.35 -3.24 -7.90
CA VAL A 71 -1.21 -2.31 -7.80
C VAL A 71 -1.53 -0.99 -8.49
N ALA A 72 -2.06 -1.01 -9.71
CA ALA A 72 -2.43 0.19 -10.45
C ALA A 72 -3.49 1.03 -9.71
N ARG A 73 -4.48 0.39 -9.07
CA ARG A 73 -5.47 1.11 -8.25
C ARG A 73 -4.84 1.78 -7.04
N VAL A 74 -3.93 1.11 -6.31
CA VAL A 74 -3.18 1.75 -5.21
C VAL A 74 -2.36 2.94 -5.73
N LYS A 75 -1.68 2.78 -6.86
CA LYS A 75 -0.88 3.86 -7.48
C LYS A 75 -1.73 4.99 -8.07
N SER A 76 -3.02 4.78 -8.31
CA SER A 76 -3.93 5.86 -8.72
C SER A 76 -4.27 6.82 -7.57
N TYR A 77 -4.10 6.39 -6.33
CA TYR A 77 -4.29 7.25 -5.18
C TYR A 77 -3.14 8.24 -5.04
N LYS A 78 -3.47 9.53 -5.12
CA LYS A 78 -2.59 10.63 -4.73
C LYS A 78 -3.02 11.14 -3.36
N ALA A 79 -2.09 11.40 -2.48
CA ALA A 79 -2.39 11.99 -1.18
C ALA A 79 -3.14 13.32 -1.33
N GLY A 80 -4.31 13.40 -0.70
CA GLY A 80 -5.22 14.56 -0.83
C GLY A 80 -6.05 14.62 -2.11
N PHE A 81 -5.87 13.67 -3.05
CA PHE A 81 -6.68 13.55 -4.27
C PHE A 81 -7.51 12.27 -4.20
N VAL A 82 -8.81 12.39 -4.29
CA VAL A 82 -9.75 11.27 -4.16
C VAL A 82 -10.37 10.97 -5.51
N THR A 83 -10.24 9.72 -5.98
CA THR A 83 -11.10 9.25 -7.07
C THR A 83 -12.51 9.09 -6.50
N SER A 84 -13.50 9.69 -7.13
CA SER A 84 -14.87 9.66 -6.62
C SER A 84 -15.44 8.24 -6.62
N ASP A 85 -15.88 7.75 -5.47
CA ASP A 85 -16.61 6.48 -5.30
C ASP A 85 -18.14 6.71 -5.25
N SER A 86 -18.55 7.97 -5.23
CA SER A 86 -19.94 8.41 -5.14
C SER A 86 -20.31 9.16 -6.41
N ASN A 87 -20.68 8.39 -7.44
CA ASN A 87 -21.02 8.92 -8.77
C ASN A 87 -22.41 8.46 -9.18
N ILE A 88 -23.13 9.30 -9.91
CA ILE A 88 -24.49 9.02 -10.36
C ILE A 88 -24.75 9.65 -11.74
N ARG A 89 -25.74 9.13 -12.45
CA ARG A 89 -26.22 9.70 -13.70
C ARG A 89 -27.19 10.86 -13.45
N PRO A 90 -27.33 11.79 -14.39
CA PRO A 90 -28.23 12.94 -14.24
C PRO A 90 -29.73 12.57 -14.24
N ASP A 91 -30.09 11.40 -14.80
CA ASP A 91 -31.45 10.84 -14.85
C ASP A 91 -31.81 10.00 -13.62
N ALA A 92 -30.89 9.78 -12.70
CA ALA A 92 -31.17 9.12 -11.41
C ALA A 92 -32.02 10.01 -10.49
N THR A 93 -32.52 9.46 -9.39
CA THR A 93 -33.47 10.12 -8.51
C THR A 93 -32.86 10.51 -7.15
N LEU A 94 -33.60 11.30 -6.36
CA LEU A 94 -33.21 11.61 -4.97
C LEU A 94 -33.15 10.31 -4.13
N ALA A 95 -33.99 9.32 -4.40
CA ALA A 95 -33.92 8.02 -3.71
C ALA A 95 -32.56 7.34 -3.95
N ASP A 96 -32.04 7.39 -5.17
CA ASP A 96 -30.75 6.83 -5.52
C ASP A 96 -29.58 7.55 -4.84
N ILE A 97 -29.66 8.89 -4.72
CA ILE A 97 -28.69 9.69 -3.92
C ILE A 97 -28.67 9.26 -2.46
N LEU A 98 -29.85 9.05 -1.87
CA LEU A 98 -29.95 8.63 -0.47
C LEU A 98 -29.38 7.21 -0.25
N ALA A 99 -29.68 6.29 -1.15
CA ALA A 99 -29.14 4.93 -1.12
C ALA A 99 -27.61 4.93 -1.31
N LEU A 100 -27.10 5.73 -2.24
CA LEU A 100 -25.66 5.88 -2.44
C LEU A 100 -24.96 6.46 -1.20
N LYS A 101 -25.56 7.46 -0.58
CA LYS A 101 -25.06 8.05 0.66
C LYS A 101 -25.05 7.06 1.82
N GLU A 102 -26.08 6.22 1.96
CA GLU A 102 -26.13 5.16 2.96
C GLU A 102 -25.02 4.11 2.73
N LYS A 103 -24.76 3.77 1.48
CA LYS A 103 -23.73 2.81 1.08
C LYS A 103 -22.30 3.35 1.27
N THR A 104 -22.03 4.59 0.89
CA THR A 104 -20.67 5.16 0.83
C THR A 104 -20.32 6.03 2.04
N GLY A 105 -21.32 6.50 2.78
CA GLY A 105 -21.15 7.48 3.87
C GLY A 105 -20.83 8.91 3.40
N HIS A 106 -20.73 9.13 2.08
CA HIS A 106 -20.34 10.42 1.52
C HIS A 106 -21.54 11.35 1.24
N SER A 107 -21.36 12.64 1.51
CA SER A 107 -22.40 13.66 1.32
C SER A 107 -22.25 14.45 0.01
N THR A 108 -21.16 14.25 -0.70
CA THR A 108 -20.87 14.86 -2.02
C THR A 108 -20.90 13.77 -3.07
N VAL A 109 -21.75 13.94 -4.08
CA VAL A 109 -21.95 12.99 -5.16
C VAL A 109 -21.63 13.68 -6.47
N ALA A 110 -20.73 13.12 -7.28
CA ALA A 110 -20.46 13.62 -8.62
C ALA A 110 -21.55 13.14 -9.58
N VAL A 111 -22.07 14.05 -10.39
CA VAL A 111 -23.02 13.72 -11.46
C VAL A 111 -22.24 13.68 -12.75
N THR A 112 -22.07 12.47 -13.30
CA THR A 112 -21.35 12.24 -14.53
C THR A 112 -22.29 11.68 -15.61
N GLU A 113 -21.94 11.87 -16.87
CA GLU A 113 -22.79 11.48 -18.00
C GLU A 113 -23.17 9.98 -17.96
N ASP A 114 -22.22 9.14 -17.58
CA ASP A 114 -22.37 7.68 -17.52
C ASP A 114 -22.51 7.12 -16.09
N GLY A 115 -22.43 7.97 -15.06
CA GLY A 115 -22.48 7.57 -13.66
C GLY A 115 -21.19 6.94 -13.13
N THR A 116 -20.08 7.02 -13.88
CA THR A 116 -18.79 6.47 -13.47
C THR A 116 -17.86 7.52 -12.87
N ALA A 117 -16.81 7.05 -12.17
CA ALA A 117 -15.80 7.89 -11.53
C ALA A 117 -15.00 8.78 -12.50
N ASN A 118 -14.89 8.36 -13.77
CA ASN A 118 -14.13 9.05 -14.81
C ASN A 118 -15.01 9.56 -15.95
N GLY A 119 -16.34 9.56 -15.76
CA GLY A 119 -17.29 10.09 -16.74
C GLY A 119 -17.17 11.60 -16.88
N ARG A 120 -17.76 12.15 -17.97
CA ARG A 120 -17.84 13.59 -18.17
C ARG A 120 -18.65 14.22 -17.06
N LEU A 121 -18.08 15.20 -16.36
CA LEU A 121 -18.70 15.86 -15.22
C LEU A 121 -19.81 16.80 -15.68
N LEU A 122 -21.04 16.57 -15.20
CA LEU A 122 -22.22 17.38 -15.51
C LEU A 122 -22.65 18.25 -14.33
N GLY A 123 -22.28 17.87 -13.11
CA GLY A 123 -22.64 18.61 -11.90
C GLY A 123 -22.21 17.90 -10.62
N ILE A 124 -22.60 18.47 -9.51
CA ILE A 124 -22.39 17.88 -8.17
C ILE A 124 -23.66 18.02 -7.35
N VAL A 125 -23.95 17.01 -6.55
CA VAL A 125 -24.98 17.07 -5.49
C VAL A 125 -24.33 17.04 -4.13
N THR A 126 -24.73 17.93 -3.25
CA THR A 126 -24.33 17.96 -1.84
C THR A 126 -25.57 17.96 -0.95
N SER A 127 -25.41 17.77 0.36
CA SER A 127 -26.53 17.84 1.31
C SER A 127 -27.23 19.22 1.37
N ARG A 128 -26.70 20.23 0.72
CA ARG A 128 -27.31 21.58 0.60
C ARG A 128 -28.26 21.71 -0.58
N ASP A 129 -28.18 20.81 -1.55
CA ASP A 129 -28.93 20.88 -2.80
C ASP A 129 -30.32 20.23 -2.68
N TYR A 130 -30.59 19.45 -1.63
CA TYR A 130 -31.88 18.81 -1.42
C TYR A 130 -32.37 18.88 0.04
N ARG A 131 -33.71 18.83 0.18
CA ARG A 131 -34.37 18.72 1.48
C ARG A 131 -35.38 17.58 1.48
N ILE A 132 -35.06 16.50 2.18
CA ILE A 132 -35.87 15.26 2.23
C ILE A 132 -37.32 15.52 2.62
N SER A 133 -37.57 16.53 3.50
CA SER A 133 -38.92 16.89 3.99
C SER A 133 -39.76 17.69 2.99
N ARG A 134 -39.15 18.12 1.85
CA ARG A 134 -39.80 19.02 0.88
C ARG A 134 -39.71 18.60 -0.57
N MET A 135 -38.96 17.55 -0.84
CA MET A 135 -38.72 17.07 -2.21
C MET A 135 -39.25 15.64 -2.35
N SER A 136 -39.78 15.31 -3.52
CA SER A 136 -40.15 13.94 -3.84
C SER A 136 -38.89 13.07 -3.96
N LYS A 137 -38.97 11.84 -3.50
CA LYS A 137 -37.89 10.86 -3.69
C LYS A 137 -37.66 10.49 -5.17
N ASP A 138 -38.67 10.69 -6.00
CA ASP A 138 -38.62 10.45 -7.45
C ASP A 138 -38.12 11.66 -8.25
N GLU A 139 -37.76 12.74 -7.54
CA GLU A 139 -37.21 13.92 -8.22
C GLU A 139 -35.85 13.64 -8.84
N VAL A 140 -35.70 14.03 -10.11
CA VAL A 140 -34.53 13.68 -10.93
C VAL A 140 -33.34 14.56 -10.54
N VAL A 141 -32.17 13.98 -10.42
CA VAL A 141 -30.92 14.63 -9.96
C VAL A 141 -30.59 15.88 -10.77
N SER A 142 -30.80 15.87 -12.09
CA SER A 142 -30.54 17.02 -12.96
C SER A 142 -31.37 18.25 -12.63
N SER A 143 -32.49 18.10 -11.91
CA SER A 143 -33.36 19.26 -11.52
C SER A 143 -32.83 20.04 -10.32
N PHE A 144 -32.06 19.40 -9.44
CA PHE A 144 -31.58 20.01 -8.19
C PHE A 144 -30.05 19.98 -7.99
N MET A 145 -29.29 19.32 -8.86
CA MET A 145 -27.83 19.37 -8.80
C MET A 145 -27.30 20.78 -9.02
N THR A 146 -26.12 21.08 -8.49
CA THR A 146 -25.33 22.23 -8.94
C THR A 146 -24.73 21.88 -10.30
N PRO A 147 -25.16 22.50 -11.42
CA PRO A 147 -24.71 22.15 -12.77
C PRO A 147 -23.28 22.61 -13.00
N PHE A 148 -22.61 21.98 -13.98
CA PHE A 148 -21.19 22.20 -14.30
C PHE A 148 -20.83 23.67 -14.47
N GLU A 149 -21.65 24.44 -15.15
CA GLU A 149 -21.44 25.87 -15.45
C GLU A 149 -21.34 26.75 -14.19
N LYS A 150 -21.85 26.25 -13.06
CA LYS A 150 -21.77 26.90 -11.75
C LYS A 150 -20.69 26.36 -10.86
N LEU A 151 -19.98 25.30 -11.29
CA LEU A 151 -18.88 24.70 -10.52
C LEU A 151 -17.58 25.45 -10.78
N ILE A 152 -16.78 25.55 -9.74
CA ILE A 152 -15.38 25.89 -9.87
C ILE A 152 -14.63 24.56 -9.96
N CYS A 153 -13.95 24.33 -11.06
CA CYS A 153 -13.11 23.16 -11.35
C CYS A 153 -11.69 23.62 -11.64
N ALA A 154 -10.74 22.71 -11.54
CA ALA A 154 -9.36 22.95 -11.95
C ALA A 154 -8.84 21.79 -12.82
N PRO A 155 -7.76 21.99 -13.61
CA PRO A 155 -7.14 20.93 -14.39
C PRO A 155 -6.64 19.77 -13.52
N ASP A 156 -6.62 18.57 -14.06
CA ASP A 156 -6.10 17.36 -13.39
C ASP A 156 -4.59 17.42 -13.08
N THR A 157 -3.88 18.37 -13.71
CA THR A 157 -2.47 18.69 -13.45
C THR A 157 -2.24 19.57 -12.23
N THR A 158 -3.31 20.13 -11.64
CA THR A 158 -3.25 21.02 -10.47
C THR A 158 -2.59 20.32 -9.28
N THR A 159 -1.64 20.99 -8.64
CA THR A 159 -1.01 20.48 -7.41
C THR A 159 -1.96 20.60 -6.22
N LEU A 160 -1.71 19.81 -5.16
CA LEU A 160 -2.54 19.85 -3.95
C LEU A 160 -2.52 21.23 -3.29
N LYS A 161 -1.38 21.94 -3.35
CA LYS A 161 -1.26 23.31 -2.82
C LYS A 161 -2.14 24.28 -3.61
N GLU A 162 -2.02 24.29 -4.93
CA GLU A 162 -2.86 25.14 -5.80
C GLU A 162 -4.34 24.83 -5.64
N ALA A 163 -4.72 23.55 -5.57
CA ALA A 163 -6.09 23.13 -5.30
C ALA A 163 -6.62 23.67 -3.96
N ASN A 164 -5.78 23.63 -2.93
CA ASN A 164 -6.12 24.17 -1.63
C ASN A 164 -6.27 25.70 -1.65
N ASP A 165 -5.39 26.40 -2.37
CA ASP A 165 -5.49 27.87 -2.53
C ASP A 165 -6.83 28.24 -3.21
N ILE A 166 -7.20 27.53 -4.30
CA ILE A 166 -8.50 27.71 -4.97
C ILE A 166 -9.68 27.45 -4.04
N ILE A 167 -9.61 26.36 -3.22
CA ILE A 167 -10.63 26.03 -2.23
C ILE A 167 -10.81 27.15 -1.20
N TRP A 168 -9.71 27.71 -0.70
CA TRP A 168 -9.74 28.79 0.29
C TRP A 168 -10.25 30.10 -0.28
N GLU A 169 -9.75 30.54 -1.43
CA GLU A 169 -10.14 31.80 -2.08
C GLU A 169 -11.63 31.80 -2.44
N ASN A 170 -12.16 30.67 -2.91
CA ASN A 170 -13.54 30.54 -3.35
C ASN A 170 -14.47 29.97 -2.25
N LYS A 171 -14.00 29.74 -1.03
CA LYS A 171 -14.74 29.20 0.11
C LYS A 171 -15.45 27.88 -0.20
N LEU A 172 -14.78 27.02 -0.98
CA LEU A 172 -15.30 25.71 -1.37
C LEU A 172 -15.09 24.68 -0.26
N ASN A 173 -15.91 23.61 -0.29
CA ASN A 173 -15.64 22.39 0.48
C ASN A 173 -15.01 21.31 -0.37
N THR A 174 -15.17 21.38 -1.68
CA THR A 174 -14.75 20.40 -2.67
C THR A 174 -14.36 21.09 -3.96
N LEU A 175 -13.27 20.63 -4.57
CA LEU A 175 -12.80 21.08 -5.88
C LEU A 175 -12.68 19.87 -6.80
N PRO A 176 -13.49 19.75 -7.87
CA PRO A 176 -13.29 18.75 -8.89
C PRO A 176 -12.07 19.09 -9.76
N LEU A 177 -11.27 18.08 -10.07
CA LEU A 177 -10.20 18.16 -11.04
C LEU A 177 -10.60 17.38 -12.30
N ILE A 178 -10.54 18.04 -13.43
CA ILE A 178 -11.01 17.53 -14.73
C ILE A 178 -9.91 17.59 -15.78
N ASP A 179 -9.98 16.68 -16.76
CA ASP A 179 -9.15 16.80 -17.95
C ASP A 179 -9.71 17.81 -18.96
N LYS A 180 -9.00 17.98 -20.08
CA LYS A 180 -9.39 18.89 -21.18
C LYS A 180 -10.75 18.58 -21.83
N ASP A 181 -11.21 17.33 -21.71
CA ASP A 181 -12.48 16.83 -22.25
C ASP A 181 -13.59 16.80 -21.20
N GLN A 182 -13.36 17.47 -20.05
CA GLN A 182 -14.29 17.62 -18.93
C GLN A 182 -14.55 16.31 -18.16
N HIS A 183 -13.73 15.27 -18.33
CA HIS A 183 -13.86 14.06 -17.53
C HIS A 183 -13.32 14.28 -16.12
N LEU A 184 -14.07 13.81 -15.14
CA LEU A 184 -13.65 13.85 -13.73
C LEU A 184 -12.45 12.93 -13.51
N LYS A 185 -11.38 13.45 -12.91
CA LYS A 185 -10.19 12.67 -12.54
C LYS A 185 -10.08 12.51 -11.04
N TYR A 186 -10.21 13.61 -10.31
CA TYR A 186 -10.08 13.63 -8.86
C TYR A 186 -11.07 14.64 -8.24
N MET A 187 -11.32 14.42 -6.95
CA MET A 187 -11.94 15.38 -6.06
C MET A 187 -10.93 15.78 -4.98
N VAL A 188 -10.82 17.06 -4.67
CA VAL A 188 -10.03 17.53 -3.54
C VAL A 188 -10.99 18.11 -2.50
N PHE A 189 -10.92 17.60 -1.28
CA PHE A 189 -11.78 18.07 -0.19
C PHE A 189 -10.99 18.92 0.78
N ARG A 190 -11.59 20.01 1.23
CA ARG A 190 -10.99 20.94 2.20
C ARG A 190 -10.52 20.25 3.48
N LYS A 191 -11.30 19.29 3.99
CA LYS A 191 -10.98 18.52 5.20
C LYS A 191 -9.73 17.64 5.02
N ASP A 192 -9.56 17.06 3.84
CA ASP A 192 -8.48 16.10 3.56
C ASP A 192 -7.12 16.78 3.45
N TYR A 193 -7.09 18.04 3.01
CA TYR A 193 -5.86 18.83 2.99
C TYR A 193 -5.28 19.02 4.39
N SER A 194 -6.10 19.35 5.38
CA SER A 194 -5.64 19.52 6.77
C SER A 194 -5.13 18.19 7.32
N THR A 195 -5.86 17.09 7.11
CA THR A 195 -5.46 15.76 7.54
C THR A 195 -4.14 15.33 6.89
N HIS A 196 -3.99 15.53 5.58
CA HIS A 196 -2.76 15.21 4.86
C HIS A 196 -1.58 16.06 5.32
N LYS A 197 -1.78 17.36 5.58
CA LYS A 197 -0.73 18.25 6.08
C LYS A 197 -0.26 17.87 7.50
N GLU A 198 -1.18 17.35 8.32
CA GLU A 198 -0.90 16.90 9.68
C GLU A 198 -0.26 15.50 9.72
N ASN A 199 -0.56 14.64 8.76
CA ASN A 199 0.00 13.30 8.68
C ASN A 199 1.36 13.30 7.96
N THR A 200 2.42 13.49 8.73
CA THR A 200 3.81 13.44 8.23
C THR A 200 4.35 12.03 8.03
N ASN A 201 3.59 11.01 8.39
CA ASN A 201 4.03 9.62 8.32
C ASN A 201 3.75 8.96 6.96
N GLU A 202 2.87 9.51 6.13
CA GLU A 202 2.54 8.91 4.84
C GLU A 202 3.76 8.56 4.01
N LEU A 203 3.77 7.34 3.47
CA LEU A 203 4.84 6.86 2.60
C LEU A 203 4.46 7.09 1.14
N LEU A 204 5.09 8.09 0.54
CA LEU A 204 4.80 8.55 -0.80
C LEU A 204 6.02 8.45 -1.71
N ASP A 205 5.79 8.14 -2.98
CA ASP A 205 6.80 8.26 -4.03
C ASP A 205 7.04 9.73 -4.44
N SER A 206 7.97 9.96 -5.36
CA SER A 206 8.29 11.29 -5.87
C SER A 206 7.11 12.01 -6.55
N SER A 207 6.11 11.27 -7.00
CA SER A 207 4.88 11.77 -7.63
C SER A 207 3.72 11.92 -6.63
N LYS A 208 4.00 11.80 -5.32
CA LYS A 208 2.99 11.87 -4.25
C LYS A 208 1.93 10.77 -4.28
N ARG A 209 2.25 9.62 -4.85
CA ARG A 209 1.42 8.42 -4.83
C ARG A 209 1.89 7.51 -3.71
N TYR A 210 0.97 6.70 -3.16
CA TYR A 210 1.34 5.74 -2.12
C TYR A 210 2.31 4.69 -2.64
N VAL A 211 3.32 4.37 -1.81
CA VAL A 211 4.27 3.30 -2.08
C VAL A 211 3.61 1.95 -1.85
N VAL A 212 3.77 1.02 -2.77
CA VAL A 212 3.19 -0.32 -2.71
C VAL A 212 4.19 -1.38 -3.16
N GLY A 213 4.22 -2.49 -2.45
CA GLY A 213 4.93 -3.70 -2.83
C GLY A 213 4.02 -4.72 -3.52
N ALA A 214 4.63 -5.70 -4.18
CA ALA A 214 3.92 -6.82 -4.78
C ALA A 214 4.70 -8.12 -4.64
N GLY A 215 3.99 -9.21 -4.38
CA GLY A 215 4.56 -10.55 -4.26
C GLY A 215 4.74 -11.19 -5.63
N ILE A 216 5.87 -11.81 -5.85
CA ILE A 216 6.14 -12.61 -7.04
C ILE A 216 6.57 -14.03 -6.64
N ASN A 217 6.53 -14.94 -7.59
CA ASN A 217 7.01 -16.30 -7.41
C ASN A 217 8.09 -16.65 -8.45
N THR A 218 8.68 -17.83 -8.35
CA THR A 218 9.74 -18.30 -9.23
C THR A 218 9.26 -19.07 -10.48
N ARG A 219 7.96 -19.01 -10.79
CA ARG A 219 7.37 -19.77 -11.91
C ARG A 219 6.95 -18.87 -13.06
N ASP A 220 6.16 -17.83 -12.77
CA ASP A 220 5.57 -16.93 -13.77
C ASP A 220 6.21 -15.52 -13.78
N TYR A 221 7.37 -15.38 -13.12
CA TYR A 221 8.05 -14.08 -13.00
C TYR A 221 8.28 -13.36 -14.33
N ALA A 222 8.52 -14.12 -15.42
CA ALA A 222 8.78 -13.54 -16.72
C ALA A 222 7.58 -12.78 -17.32
N GLU A 223 6.38 -13.11 -16.89
CA GLU A 223 5.12 -12.44 -17.27
C GLU A 223 4.69 -11.45 -16.17
N ARG A 224 4.76 -11.87 -14.91
CA ARG A 224 4.30 -11.10 -13.75
C ARG A 224 5.12 -9.84 -13.49
N VAL A 225 6.45 -9.93 -13.53
CA VAL A 225 7.32 -8.78 -13.24
C VAL A 225 7.08 -7.62 -14.21
N PRO A 226 7.04 -7.80 -15.55
CA PRO A 226 6.72 -6.70 -16.45
C PRO A 226 5.37 -6.04 -16.17
N ALA A 227 4.33 -6.84 -15.92
CA ALA A 227 2.99 -6.32 -15.62
C ALA A 227 2.95 -5.49 -14.32
N LEU A 228 3.64 -5.94 -13.27
CA LEU A 228 3.72 -5.22 -12.00
C LEU A 228 4.55 -3.94 -12.11
N VAL A 229 5.62 -3.96 -12.88
CA VAL A 229 6.45 -2.76 -13.16
C VAL A 229 5.64 -1.73 -13.93
N GLU A 230 4.90 -2.14 -14.96
CA GLU A 230 4.00 -1.26 -15.73
C GLU A 230 2.89 -0.70 -14.84
N ALA A 231 2.33 -1.50 -13.94
CA ALA A 231 1.34 -1.06 -12.96
C ALA A 231 1.90 -0.07 -11.92
N GLY A 232 3.22 0.06 -11.81
CA GLY A 232 3.92 1.00 -10.92
C GLY A 232 4.27 0.45 -9.55
N ALA A 233 4.40 -0.86 -9.37
CA ALA A 233 4.91 -1.44 -8.11
C ALA A 233 6.28 -0.85 -7.76
N ASP A 234 6.44 -0.38 -6.54
CA ASP A 234 7.68 0.27 -6.08
C ASP A 234 8.73 -0.74 -5.65
N VAL A 235 8.31 -1.89 -5.13
CA VAL A 235 9.19 -2.96 -4.68
C VAL A 235 8.51 -4.32 -4.83
N LEU A 236 9.24 -5.29 -5.34
CA LEU A 236 8.80 -6.68 -5.47
C LEU A 236 9.36 -7.53 -4.32
N CYS A 237 8.73 -8.66 -4.05
CA CYS A 237 9.27 -9.65 -3.12
C CYS A 237 9.00 -11.06 -3.64
N ILE A 238 10.05 -11.87 -3.81
CA ILE A 238 9.91 -13.29 -4.12
C ILE A 238 9.40 -13.97 -2.84
N ASP A 239 8.20 -14.52 -2.91
CA ASP A 239 7.56 -15.21 -1.79
C ASP A 239 7.70 -16.72 -1.93
N SER A 240 8.50 -17.32 -1.04
CA SER A 240 8.75 -18.76 -1.01
C SER A 240 9.06 -19.21 0.41
N SER A 241 8.62 -20.42 0.76
CA SER A 241 8.97 -21.05 2.05
C SER A 241 10.43 -21.48 2.13
N GLU A 242 11.17 -21.47 1.00
CA GLU A 242 12.57 -21.83 0.91
C GLU A 242 13.28 -20.93 -0.11
N GLY A 243 14.13 -20.02 0.37
CA GLY A 243 14.81 -19.02 -0.45
C GLY A 243 16.20 -19.46 -0.94
N PHE A 244 16.84 -20.41 -0.26
CA PHE A 244 18.17 -20.88 -0.64
C PHE A 244 18.09 -21.91 -1.77
N THR A 245 17.61 -21.47 -2.94
CA THR A 245 17.39 -22.32 -4.11
C THR A 245 17.85 -21.65 -5.40
N GLU A 246 18.23 -22.46 -6.39
CA GLU A 246 18.55 -21.97 -7.73
C GLU A 246 17.39 -21.23 -8.40
N TRP A 247 16.15 -21.57 -8.07
CA TRP A 247 14.98 -20.90 -8.62
C TRP A 247 14.95 -19.43 -8.27
N GLN A 248 15.27 -19.06 -7.04
CA GLN A 248 15.39 -17.67 -6.63
C GLN A 248 16.57 -16.97 -7.29
N SER A 249 17.72 -17.61 -7.33
CA SER A 249 18.90 -17.05 -8.01
C SER A 249 18.62 -16.78 -9.49
N ARG A 250 17.97 -17.69 -10.19
CA ARG A 250 17.56 -17.51 -11.61
C ARG A 250 16.55 -16.37 -11.78
N THR A 251 15.57 -16.28 -10.90
CA THR A 251 14.59 -15.19 -10.93
C THR A 251 15.26 -13.84 -10.70
N LEU A 252 16.14 -13.73 -9.71
CA LEU A 252 16.92 -12.51 -9.44
C LEU A 252 17.82 -12.15 -10.64
N ALA A 253 18.55 -13.13 -11.19
CA ALA A 253 19.41 -12.91 -12.36
C ALA A 253 18.61 -12.38 -13.56
N TRP A 254 17.44 -12.96 -13.84
CA TRP A 254 16.56 -12.52 -14.92
C TRP A 254 16.07 -11.08 -14.73
N ILE A 255 15.71 -10.70 -13.48
CA ILE A 255 15.30 -9.32 -13.16
C ILE A 255 16.47 -8.36 -13.33
N ARG A 256 17.67 -8.72 -12.84
CA ARG A 256 18.86 -7.88 -12.92
C ARG A 256 19.33 -7.69 -14.37
N GLU A 257 19.27 -8.71 -15.20
CA GLU A 257 19.61 -8.63 -16.61
C GLU A 257 18.72 -7.65 -17.38
N ARG A 258 17.41 -7.63 -17.07
CA ARG A 258 16.44 -6.82 -17.80
C ARG A 258 16.26 -5.41 -17.27
N TYR A 259 16.33 -5.23 -15.95
CA TYR A 259 15.96 -3.98 -15.28
C TYR A 259 17.11 -3.37 -14.47
N GLY A 260 18.23 -4.08 -14.31
CA GLY A 260 19.32 -3.64 -13.45
C GLY A 260 18.83 -3.40 -12.02
N ASP A 261 19.23 -2.26 -11.44
CA ASP A 261 18.79 -1.82 -10.11
C ASP A 261 17.54 -0.93 -10.15
N ASN A 262 16.91 -0.71 -11.29
CA ASN A 262 15.69 0.09 -11.40
C ASN A 262 14.49 -0.63 -10.76
N VAL A 263 14.42 -1.95 -10.87
CA VAL A 263 13.40 -2.76 -10.19
C VAL A 263 13.97 -3.24 -8.86
N LYS A 264 13.28 -2.87 -7.77
CA LYS A 264 13.64 -3.30 -6.43
C LYS A 264 12.98 -4.63 -6.11
N VAL A 265 13.75 -5.61 -5.63
CA VAL A 265 13.25 -6.95 -5.35
C VAL A 265 13.88 -7.57 -4.12
N GLY A 266 13.05 -7.91 -3.15
CA GLY A 266 13.43 -8.73 -2.00
C GLY A 266 13.31 -10.22 -2.32
N ALA A 267 14.01 -11.03 -1.54
CA ALA A 267 14.04 -12.48 -1.71
C ALA A 267 14.01 -13.19 -0.35
N GLY A 268 13.58 -14.42 -0.34
CA GLY A 268 13.48 -15.25 0.87
C GLY A 268 12.50 -16.42 0.69
N ASN A 269 12.28 -17.18 1.75
CA ASN A 269 12.79 -16.98 3.11
C ASN A 269 14.04 -17.81 3.34
N VAL A 270 14.91 -17.29 4.16
CA VAL A 270 16.10 -17.99 4.66
C VAL A 270 16.14 -17.97 6.18
N VAL A 271 17.01 -18.78 6.80
CA VAL A 271 17.09 -18.90 8.26
C VAL A 271 18.53 -18.91 8.79
N ASP A 272 19.51 -18.74 7.93
CA ASP A 272 20.92 -18.83 8.28
C ASP A 272 21.80 -17.87 7.44
N ARG A 273 23.08 -17.81 7.83
CA ARG A 273 24.12 -17.04 7.17
C ARG A 273 24.25 -17.37 5.68
N ASP A 274 24.32 -18.65 5.35
CA ASP A 274 24.61 -19.09 3.98
C ASP A 274 23.47 -18.73 3.03
N GLY A 275 22.22 -18.90 3.49
CA GLY A 275 21.05 -18.46 2.75
C GLY A 275 21.03 -16.95 2.52
N PHE A 276 21.39 -16.14 3.53
CA PHE A 276 21.52 -14.70 3.36
C PHE A 276 22.58 -14.35 2.31
N LEU A 277 23.78 -14.88 2.42
CA LEU A 277 24.88 -14.59 1.51
C LEU A 277 24.57 -15.03 0.07
N PHE A 278 23.86 -16.13 -0.09
CA PHE A 278 23.41 -16.62 -1.39
C PHE A 278 22.49 -15.60 -2.07
N LEU A 279 21.47 -15.13 -1.38
CA LEU A 279 20.52 -14.16 -1.93
C LEU A 279 21.15 -12.77 -2.13
N ALA A 280 22.01 -12.34 -1.21
CA ALA A 280 22.78 -11.11 -1.32
C ALA A 280 23.63 -11.07 -2.60
N LYS A 281 24.40 -12.15 -2.85
CA LYS A 281 25.23 -12.30 -4.05
C LYS A 281 24.40 -12.44 -5.33
N ALA A 282 23.20 -13.02 -5.26
CA ALA A 282 22.28 -13.12 -6.37
C ALA A 282 21.62 -11.77 -6.73
N GLY A 283 21.78 -10.74 -5.89
CA GLY A 283 21.32 -9.38 -6.19
C GLY A 283 20.01 -8.97 -5.53
N ALA A 284 19.61 -9.62 -4.43
CA ALA A 284 18.44 -9.21 -3.65
C ALA A 284 18.62 -7.79 -3.07
N ASP A 285 17.56 -7.00 -3.04
CA ASP A 285 17.54 -5.68 -2.41
C ASP A 285 17.25 -5.74 -0.90
N PHE A 286 16.55 -6.76 -0.43
CA PHE A 286 16.42 -7.12 0.97
C PHE A 286 16.24 -8.64 1.11
N VAL A 287 16.49 -9.18 2.29
CA VAL A 287 16.35 -10.61 2.55
C VAL A 287 15.30 -10.84 3.63
N LYS A 288 14.34 -11.71 3.34
CA LYS A 288 13.26 -12.11 4.24
C LYS A 288 13.65 -13.37 5.02
N VAL A 289 13.54 -13.28 6.36
CA VAL A 289 14.01 -14.30 7.31
C VAL A 289 12.83 -14.94 8.01
N GLY A 290 12.77 -16.27 7.97
CA GLY A 290 11.80 -17.07 8.70
C GLY A 290 11.23 -18.22 7.88
N ILE A 291 11.34 -19.45 8.40
CA ILE A 291 10.74 -20.65 7.84
C ILE A 291 9.91 -21.36 8.89
N GLY A 292 8.62 -21.50 8.62
CA GLY A 292 7.69 -22.26 9.46
C GLY A 292 7.22 -21.52 10.73
N GLY A 293 7.54 -20.23 10.91
CA GLY A 293 7.18 -19.45 12.11
C GLY A 293 5.77 -18.86 12.08
N GLY A 294 5.11 -18.84 10.93
CA GLY A 294 3.76 -18.28 10.79
C GLY A 294 2.69 -19.14 11.49
N SER A 295 1.62 -18.48 11.98
CA SER A 295 0.55 -19.16 12.76
C SER A 295 -0.24 -20.19 11.97
N ILE A 296 -0.27 -20.08 10.64
CA ILE A 296 -0.96 -21.00 9.72
C ILE A 296 0.02 -21.85 8.92
N CYS A 297 1.34 -21.70 9.17
CA CYS A 297 2.38 -22.36 8.40
C CYS A 297 2.54 -23.81 8.85
N ILE A 298 2.39 -24.75 7.92
CA ILE A 298 2.55 -26.19 8.11
C ILE A 298 3.88 -26.72 7.58
N THR A 299 4.79 -25.85 7.14
CA THR A 299 6.07 -26.24 6.53
C THR A 299 6.90 -27.15 7.46
N ARG A 300 6.95 -26.82 8.76
CA ARG A 300 7.67 -27.63 9.75
C ARG A 300 7.11 -29.04 9.88
N GLU A 301 5.79 -29.17 9.83
CA GLU A 301 5.09 -30.45 9.96
C GLU A 301 5.21 -31.28 8.67
N GLN A 302 5.09 -30.63 7.51
CA GLN A 302 5.04 -31.31 6.22
C GLN A 302 6.43 -31.62 5.65
N LYS A 303 7.41 -30.73 5.86
CA LYS A 303 8.75 -30.83 5.27
C LYS A 303 9.85 -31.13 6.31
N GLY A 304 9.56 -31.02 7.60
CA GLY A 304 10.53 -31.19 8.65
C GLY A 304 11.61 -30.12 8.71
N ILE A 305 11.41 -28.96 8.04
CA ILE A 305 12.36 -27.86 7.99
C ILE A 305 11.84 -26.63 8.74
N GLY A 306 12.75 -25.89 9.32
CA GLY A 306 12.46 -24.64 10.04
C GLY A 306 13.53 -24.34 11.06
N ARG A 307 13.47 -23.11 11.58
CA ARG A 307 14.39 -22.67 12.64
C ARG A 307 13.65 -21.73 13.59
N GLY A 308 14.08 -21.66 14.84
CA GLY A 308 13.58 -20.66 15.79
C GLY A 308 13.83 -19.25 15.26
N GLN A 309 12.79 -18.40 15.24
CA GLN A 309 12.86 -17.09 14.57
C GLN A 309 13.93 -16.18 15.18
N ALA A 310 14.07 -16.13 16.49
CA ALA A 310 15.08 -15.32 17.16
C ALA A 310 16.51 -15.75 16.76
N THR A 311 16.78 -17.06 16.77
CA THR A 311 18.09 -17.60 16.38
C THR A 311 18.42 -17.30 14.92
N ALA A 312 17.45 -17.52 14.02
CA ALA A 312 17.61 -17.23 12.59
C ALA A 312 17.91 -15.74 12.35
N LEU A 313 17.14 -14.86 12.99
CA LEU A 313 17.26 -13.43 12.82
C LEU A 313 18.62 -12.89 13.31
N ILE A 314 19.07 -13.31 14.50
CA ILE A 314 20.37 -12.90 15.05
C ILE A 314 21.51 -13.33 14.13
N GLU A 315 21.48 -14.56 13.60
CA GLU A 315 22.52 -15.06 12.71
C GLU A 315 22.52 -14.33 11.37
N VAL A 316 21.36 -14.11 10.77
CA VAL A 316 21.25 -13.39 9.49
C VAL A 316 21.60 -11.92 9.64
N ALA A 317 21.20 -11.27 10.73
CA ALA A 317 21.57 -9.87 11.01
C ALA A 317 23.11 -9.73 11.14
N LYS A 318 23.76 -10.67 11.83
CA LYS A 318 25.22 -10.71 11.91
C LYS A 318 25.85 -10.90 10.54
N ALA A 319 25.33 -11.79 9.71
CA ALA A 319 25.81 -12.00 8.35
C ALA A 319 25.66 -10.74 7.47
N ARG A 320 24.55 -10.02 7.61
CA ARG A 320 24.36 -8.71 6.97
C ARG A 320 25.41 -7.69 7.38
N ASP A 321 25.68 -7.57 8.67
CA ASP A 321 26.65 -6.60 9.18
C ASP A 321 28.07 -6.92 8.68
N GLU A 322 28.47 -8.18 8.71
CA GLU A 322 29.75 -8.65 8.15
C GLU A 322 29.83 -8.38 6.64
N TYR A 323 28.77 -8.70 5.88
CA TYR A 323 28.71 -8.43 4.45
C TYR A 323 28.83 -6.92 4.14
N PHE A 324 28.19 -6.07 4.96
CA PHE A 324 28.31 -4.62 4.84
C PHE A 324 29.73 -4.11 5.11
N GLU A 325 30.41 -4.65 6.12
CA GLU A 325 31.81 -4.30 6.40
C GLU A 325 32.73 -4.71 5.28
N GLU A 326 32.53 -5.91 4.70
CA GLU A 326 33.37 -6.44 3.63
C GLU A 326 33.13 -5.75 2.26
N THR A 327 31.88 -5.45 1.92
CA THR A 327 31.51 -5.00 0.57
C THR A 327 31.11 -3.51 0.48
N GLY A 328 30.80 -2.91 1.60
CA GLY A 328 30.18 -1.58 1.66
C GLY A 328 28.71 -1.54 1.21
N ILE A 329 28.06 -2.71 1.00
CA ILE A 329 26.67 -2.81 0.58
C ILE A 329 25.82 -3.29 1.75
N TYR A 330 24.90 -2.44 2.21
CA TYR A 330 23.91 -2.79 3.22
C TYR A 330 22.66 -3.39 2.57
N ILE A 331 22.28 -4.60 3.00
CA ILE A 331 21.09 -5.30 2.52
C ILE A 331 20.13 -5.48 3.69
N PRO A 332 19.01 -4.72 3.75
CA PRO A 332 18.07 -4.82 4.86
C PRO A 332 17.52 -6.23 5.07
N VAL A 333 17.23 -6.54 6.33
CA VAL A 333 16.69 -7.83 6.77
C VAL A 333 15.26 -7.64 7.26
N CYS A 334 14.32 -8.39 6.66
CA CYS A 334 12.92 -8.46 7.06
C CYS A 334 12.68 -9.69 7.93
N SER A 335 12.20 -9.50 9.15
CA SER A 335 11.74 -10.61 10.00
C SER A 335 10.31 -11.00 9.64
N ASP A 336 10.10 -12.23 9.18
CA ASP A 336 8.80 -12.74 8.73
C ASP A 336 8.33 -13.95 9.55
N GLY A 337 7.17 -13.80 10.18
CA GLY A 337 6.54 -14.83 11.00
C GLY A 337 6.90 -14.80 12.47
N GLY A 338 6.08 -15.45 13.30
CA GLY A 338 6.30 -15.60 14.74
C GLY A 338 5.90 -14.40 15.61
N ILE A 339 5.45 -13.31 15.03
CA ILE A 339 4.98 -12.11 15.76
C ILE A 339 3.51 -12.30 16.15
N VAL A 340 3.25 -12.38 17.44
CA VAL A 340 1.91 -12.57 18.03
C VAL A 340 1.51 -11.39 18.92
N HIS A 341 2.47 -10.79 19.61
CA HIS A 341 2.27 -9.67 20.53
C HIS A 341 3.15 -8.48 20.14
N ASP A 342 2.77 -7.28 20.57
CA ASP A 342 3.48 -6.04 20.24
C ASP A 342 4.96 -6.07 20.67
N TYR A 343 5.25 -6.62 21.85
CA TYR A 343 6.64 -6.72 22.34
C TYR A 343 7.52 -7.64 21.48
N HIS A 344 6.94 -8.58 20.72
CA HIS A 344 7.70 -9.37 19.75
C HIS A 344 8.29 -8.51 18.64
N MET A 345 7.61 -7.42 18.26
CA MET A 345 8.12 -6.46 17.27
C MET A 345 9.38 -5.78 17.79
N THR A 346 9.35 -5.31 19.04
CA THR A 346 10.51 -4.69 19.69
C THR A 346 11.68 -5.67 19.79
N LEU A 347 11.41 -6.93 20.17
CA LEU A 347 12.43 -7.97 20.22
C LEU A 347 13.04 -8.26 18.84
N ALA A 348 12.23 -8.35 17.79
CA ALA A 348 12.73 -8.58 16.43
C ALA A 348 13.64 -7.44 15.95
N LEU A 349 13.27 -6.20 16.20
CA LEU A 349 14.10 -5.03 15.88
C LEU A 349 15.40 -5.03 16.70
N ALA A 350 15.34 -5.35 18.00
CA ALA A 350 16.51 -5.45 18.86
C ALA A 350 17.47 -6.59 18.45
N MET A 351 16.95 -7.64 17.82
CA MET A 351 17.73 -8.76 17.26
C MET A 351 18.31 -8.46 15.87
N GLY A 352 18.06 -7.29 15.32
CA GLY A 352 18.67 -6.80 14.08
C GLY A 352 17.77 -6.80 12.86
N ALA A 353 16.47 -7.01 12.96
CA ALA A 353 15.55 -6.76 11.87
C ALA A 353 15.52 -5.27 11.53
N ASP A 354 15.55 -4.93 10.25
CA ASP A 354 15.33 -3.57 9.77
C ASP A 354 13.82 -3.27 9.71
N PHE A 355 13.02 -4.26 9.35
CA PHE A 355 11.57 -4.19 9.35
C PHE A 355 10.93 -5.57 9.54
N ILE A 356 9.62 -5.58 9.76
CA ILE A 356 8.88 -6.76 10.20
C ILE A 356 7.70 -6.99 9.27
N MET A 357 7.55 -8.22 8.78
CA MET A 357 6.39 -8.65 8.00
C MET A 357 5.36 -9.33 8.91
N LEU A 358 4.12 -8.83 8.85
CA LEU A 358 3.02 -9.24 9.72
C LEU A 358 1.87 -9.83 8.89
N GLY A 359 1.50 -11.08 9.18
CA GLY A 359 0.34 -11.76 8.60
C GLY A 359 -0.87 -11.71 9.54
N ARG A 360 -0.89 -12.62 10.53
CA ARG A 360 -1.99 -12.75 11.50
C ARG A 360 -2.33 -11.44 12.23
N TYR A 361 -1.35 -10.59 12.48
CA TYR A 361 -1.56 -9.31 13.15
C TYR A 361 -2.49 -8.43 12.33
N PHE A 362 -2.16 -8.21 11.06
CA PHE A 362 -2.94 -7.37 10.16
C PHE A 362 -4.25 -8.01 9.66
N SER A 363 -4.39 -9.34 9.68
CA SER A 363 -5.65 -9.99 9.28
C SER A 363 -6.85 -9.61 10.15
N ARG A 364 -6.61 -8.96 11.29
CA ARG A 364 -7.65 -8.50 12.23
C ARG A 364 -8.14 -7.08 11.92
N PHE A 365 -7.44 -6.35 11.07
CA PHE A 365 -7.77 -4.97 10.72
C PHE A 365 -8.89 -4.94 9.69
N ASP A 366 -9.71 -3.91 9.73
CA ASP A 366 -10.86 -3.77 8.84
C ASP A 366 -10.45 -3.70 7.36
N GLU A 367 -9.27 -3.19 7.08
CA GLU A 367 -8.68 -3.04 5.75
C GLU A 367 -8.14 -4.35 5.17
N SER A 368 -8.09 -5.44 5.94
CA SER A 368 -7.72 -6.74 5.38
C SER A 368 -8.88 -7.32 4.55
N PRO A 369 -8.60 -8.02 3.43
CA PRO A 369 -9.63 -8.46 2.49
C PRO A 369 -10.48 -9.65 2.98
N THR A 370 -10.49 -9.94 4.26
CA THR A 370 -11.32 -11.02 4.86
C THR A 370 -12.64 -10.50 5.39
N ASN A 371 -13.70 -11.31 5.24
CA ASN A 371 -14.97 -11.05 5.91
C ASN A 371 -14.79 -11.21 7.42
N LYS A 372 -15.11 -10.17 8.17
CA LYS A 372 -15.12 -10.21 9.63
C LYS A 372 -16.46 -10.81 10.07
N VAL A 373 -16.39 -11.85 10.89
CA VAL A 373 -17.59 -12.46 11.50
C VAL A 373 -17.53 -12.32 13.01
N ILE A 374 -18.67 -12.11 13.64
CA ILE A 374 -18.77 -12.07 15.10
C ILE A 374 -19.21 -13.45 15.57
N ILE A 375 -18.34 -14.13 16.31
CA ILE A 375 -18.63 -15.42 16.94
C ILE A 375 -18.49 -15.25 18.45
N ASN A 376 -19.58 -15.50 19.19
CA ASN A 376 -19.61 -15.35 20.65
C ASN A 376 -19.12 -13.97 21.15
N GLY A 377 -19.45 -12.91 20.41
CA GLY A 377 -19.08 -11.55 20.75
C GLY A 377 -17.63 -11.15 20.40
N ASN A 378 -16.87 -12.01 19.77
CA ASN A 378 -15.52 -11.73 19.30
C ASN A 378 -15.48 -11.64 17.77
N TYR A 379 -14.75 -10.66 17.26
CA TYR A 379 -14.39 -10.56 15.83
C TYR A 379 -13.45 -11.72 15.46
N MET A 380 -13.79 -12.45 14.41
CA MET A 380 -12.98 -13.54 13.85
C MET A 380 -12.88 -13.41 12.33
#